data_40ba64350c56f8cf1db38fba41967008
#
_entry.id   40ba64350c56f8cf1db38fba41967008
#
_cell.length_a   1.000
_cell.length_b   1.000
_cell.length_c   1.000
_cell.angle_alpha   90.00
_cell.angle_beta   90.00
_cell.angle_gamma   90.00
#
_symmetry.space_group_name_H-M   'P 1'
#
loop_
_entity.id
_entity.type
_entity.pdbx_description
1 polymer ?
#
loop_
_entity_poly.entity_id
_entity_poly.type
_entity_poly.pdbx_seq_one_letter_code
_entity_poly.pdbx_strand_id
1 'polypeptide(L)'
;TPQMPMHVGALHIFELPASYRGNFLVDMRRHMAARLVLAPALRQKLVKMPLNLSNPTWIDAEPDLDEHVVGITLPAGSGQAELERQVGLLHPVLLDRSRPLWKFHVFDGLADGPDGSKRFGMYTQLHHAAVDGQAAVALGHAILDLSAAGREVDQQRHGKVRRELGLTDMLRGALGMMKLSHIDLLVVGLPVALFAVKKAALEMAMTGKH
;
A
#
# COMPACT_ATOMS: atom_id res chain seq x y z
N THR A 1 -10.79 13.05 4.67
CA THR A 1 -10.88 13.21 6.14
C THR A 1 -10.24 12.02 6.82
N PRO A 2 -9.65 12.16 8.03
CA PRO A 2 -9.00 11.05 8.76
C PRO A 2 -9.92 9.85 9.04
N GLN A 3 -11.21 10.03 8.96
CA GLN A 3 -12.25 9.05 9.28
C GLN A 3 -12.84 8.36 8.04
N MET A 4 -12.41 8.72 6.84
CA MET A 4 -12.90 8.08 5.62
C MET A 4 -12.01 6.89 5.27
N PRO A 5 -12.55 5.67 5.22
CA PRO A 5 -11.81 4.51 4.74
C PRO A 5 -11.56 4.69 3.24
N MET A 6 -10.32 4.94 2.88
CA MET A 6 -9.88 4.95 1.47
C MET A 6 -9.12 3.66 1.20
N HIS A 7 -9.77 2.54 1.45
CA HIS A 7 -9.19 1.24 1.29
C HIS A 7 -9.50 0.67 -0.10
N VAL A 8 -8.51 0.01 -0.66
CA VAL A 8 -8.68 -0.94 -1.74
C VAL A 8 -8.39 -2.32 -1.18
N GLY A 9 -9.11 -3.32 -1.64
CA GLY A 9 -8.93 -4.68 -1.15
C GLY A 9 -9.20 -5.72 -2.22
N ALA A 10 -8.58 -6.87 -2.06
CA ALA A 10 -8.84 -8.04 -2.88
C ALA A 10 -8.98 -9.27 -1.99
N LEU A 11 -9.94 -10.14 -2.34
CA LEU A 11 -10.16 -11.41 -1.68
C LEU A 11 -9.63 -12.52 -2.58
N HIS A 12 -8.76 -13.36 -2.02
CA HIS A 12 -8.20 -14.53 -2.67
C HIS A 12 -8.59 -15.79 -1.91
N ILE A 13 -8.84 -16.87 -2.62
CA ILE A 13 -9.02 -18.20 -2.05
C ILE A 13 -7.87 -19.07 -2.56
N PHE A 14 -7.11 -19.63 -1.63
CA PHE A 14 -6.02 -20.56 -1.92
C PHE A 14 -6.50 -21.99 -1.70
N GLU A 15 -6.16 -22.85 -2.64
CA GLU A 15 -6.36 -24.29 -2.54
C GLU A 15 -5.01 -24.97 -2.39
N LEU A 16 -4.82 -25.65 -1.27
CA LEU A 16 -3.61 -26.39 -0.97
C LEU A 16 -3.87 -27.90 -1.05
N PRO A 17 -2.87 -28.69 -1.46
CA PRO A 17 -3.04 -30.13 -1.54
C PRO A 17 -3.58 -30.74 -0.24
N ALA A 18 -4.39 -31.76 -0.32
CA ALA A 18 -4.92 -32.47 0.84
C ALA A 18 -3.81 -33.02 1.78
N SER A 19 -2.60 -33.19 1.26
CA SER A 19 -1.39 -33.55 2.03
C SER A 19 -0.78 -32.39 2.84
N TYR A 20 -1.22 -31.17 2.63
CA TYR A 20 -0.71 -30.00 3.38
C TYR A 20 -0.97 -30.18 4.90
N ARG A 21 0.08 -30.03 5.70
CA ARG A 21 0.04 -30.17 7.18
C ARG A 21 0.64 -28.96 7.88
N GLY A 22 0.96 -27.88 7.13
CA GLY A 22 1.51 -26.65 7.68
C GLY A 22 0.46 -25.79 8.40
N ASN A 23 0.91 -24.70 8.95
CA ASN A 23 0.05 -23.62 9.42
C ASN A 23 0.08 -22.50 8.38
N PHE A 24 -1.03 -22.30 7.67
CA PHE A 24 -1.09 -21.37 6.55
C PHE A 24 -0.79 -19.92 6.97
N LEU A 25 -1.21 -19.49 8.16
CA LEU A 25 -0.89 -18.15 8.68
C LEU A 25 0.62 -17.98 8.87
N VAL A 26 1.26 -18.97 9.49
CA VAL A 26 2.72 -18.93 9.72
C VAL A 26 3.47 -18.97 8.39
N ASP A 27 3.04 -19.80 7.46
CA ASP A 27 3.66 -19.90 6.15
C ASP A 27 3.46 -18.63 5.34
N MET A 28 2.29 -17.99 5.44
CA MET A 28 2.03 -16.69 4.80
C MET A 28 2.91 -15.57 5.39
N ARG A 29 3.08 -15.51 6.71
CA ARG A 29 3.99 -14.54 7.35
C ARG A 29 5.43 -14.74 6.89
N ARG A 30 5.91 -15.99 6.82
CA ARG A 30 7.25 -16.32 6.32
C ARG A 30 7.39 -15.92 4.84
N HIS A 31 6.39 -16.18 4.04
CA HIS A 31 6.35 -15.79 2.63
C HIS A 31 6.41 -14.27 2.47
N MET A 32 5.61 -13.53 3.24
CA MET A 32 5.62 -12.08 3.25
C MET A 32 6.98 -11.51 3.69
N ALA A 33 7.57 -12.05 4.76
CA ALA A 33 8.90 -11.63 5.22
C ALA A 33 9.95 -11.72 4.10
N ALA A 34 9.93 -12.81 3.34
CA ALA A 34 10.85 -12.99 2.20
C ALA A 34 10.61 -12.02 1.05
N ARG A 35 9.40 -11.47 0.91
CA ARG A 35 8.99 -10.67 -0.25
C ARG A 35 8.83 -9.18 -0.01
N LEU A 36 8.88 -8.74 1.24
CA LEU A 36 8.82 -7.30 1.56
C LEU A 36 9.89 -6.48 0.84
N VAL A 37 11.05 -7.08 0.53
CA VAL A 37 12.12 -6.43 -0.24
C VAL A 37 11.68 -6.06 -1.66
N LEU A 38 10.74 -6.79 -2.22
CA LEU A 38 10.18 -6.55 -3.56
C LEU A 38 9.01 -5.53 -3.55
N ALA A 39 8.53 -5.18 -2.36
CA ALA A 39 7.34 -4.35 -2.16
C ALA A 39 7.64 -3.13 -1.26
N PRO A 40 8.45 -2.15 -1.72
CA PRO A 40 8.85 -0.99 -0.90
C PRO A 40 7.67 -0.22 -0.31
N ALA A 41 6.53 -0.15 -1.01
CA ALA A 41 5.33 0.51 -0.53
C ALA A 41 4.78 -0.10 0.78
N LEU A 42 5.01 -1.40 1.03
CA LEU A 42 4.63 -2.08 2.27
C LEU A 42 5.60 -1.78 3.43
N ARG A 43 6.73 -1.15 3.15
CA ARG A 43 7.77 -0.80 4.11
C ARG A 43 7.85 0.71 4.33
N GLN A 44 6.74 1.40 4.16
CA GLN A 44 6.65 2.84 4.37
C GLN A 44 5.43 3.20 5.20
N LYS A 45 5.61 4.15 6.10
CA LYS A 45 4.51 4.75 6.88
C LYS A 45 4.41 6.25 6.64
N LEU A 46 3.22 6.78 6.82
CA LEU A 46 2.93 8.19 6.66
C LEU A 46 3.18 8.95 7.96
N VAL A 47 4.02 9.96 7.93
CA VAL A 47 4.29 10.82 9.09
C VAL A 47 3.80 12.23 8.81
N LYS A 48 3.01 12.76 9.76
CA LYS A 48 2.58 14.16 9.73
C LYS A 48 3.73 15.06 10.14
N MET A 49 3.92 16.12 9.40
CA MET A 49 4.91 17.14 9.77
C MET A 49 4.47 17.92 11.02
N PRO A 50 5.41 18.28 11.90
CA PRO A 50 5.10 19.08 13.07
C PRO A 50 4.35 20.35 12.69
N LEU A 51 3.36 20.75 13.49
CA LEU A 51 2.54 21.94 13.31
C LEU A 51 1.78 22.01 11.97
N ASN A 52 1.67 20.88 11.24
CA ASN A 52 1.11 20.84 9.88
C ASN A 52 1.78 21.83 8.89
N LEU A 53 3.06 22.10 9.07
CA LEU A 53 3.82 23.07 8.24
C LEU A 53 4.01 22.61 6.79
N SER A 54 3.79 21.32 6.50
CA SER A 54 3.82 20.79 5.14
C SER A 54 2.96 19.53 5.04
N ASN A 55 2.78 19.02 3.81
CA ASN A 55 2.10 17.77 3.57
C ASN A 55 2.77 16.59 4.32
N PRO A 56 2.00 15.57 4.72
CA PRO A 56 2.54 14.35 5.29
C PRO A 56 3.59 13.73 4.35
N THR A 57 4.61 13.12 4.92
CA THR A 57 5.70 12.48 4.14
C THR A 57 5.77 10.99 4.43
N TRP A 58 6.22 10.22 3.45
CA TRP A 58 6.47 8.80 3.60
C TRP A 58 7.88 8.59 4.15
N ILE A 59 8.00 7.75 5.17
CA ILE A 59 9.28 7.31 5.72
C ILE A 59 9.34 5.80 5.73
N ASP A 60 10.54 5.26 5.60
CA ASP A 60 10.74 3.82 5.70
C ASP A 60 10.40 3.33 7.10
N ALA A 61 9.73 2.19 7.18
CA ALA A 61 9.33 1.53 8.41
C ALA A 61 9.34 0.02 8.20
N GLU A 62 9.81 -0.72 9.19
CA GLU A 62 9.73 -2.18 9.14
C GLU A 62 8.36 -2.62 9.66
N PRO A 63 7.53 -3.31 8.85
CA PRO A 63 6.23 -3.77 9.31
C PRO A 63 6.38 -4.95 10.26
N ASP A 64 5.64 -4.92 11.37
CA ASP A 64 5.45 -6.07 12.24
C ASP A 64 4.46 -7.04 11.58
N LEU A 65 4.93 -8.20 11.12
CA LEU A 65 4.09 -9.15 10.41
C LEU A 65 3.05 -9.83 11.31
N ASP A 66 3.22 -9.85 12.62
CA ASP A 66 2.19 -10.35 13.53
C ASP A 66 0.98 -9.42 13.59
N GLU A 67 1.20 -8.13 13.38
CA GLU A 67 0.16 -7.11 13.33
C GLU A 67 -0.41 -6.90 11.92
N HIS A 68 0.41 -7.11 10.89
CA HIS A 68 0.02 -6.87 9.51
C HIS A 68 -0.58 -8.07 8.80
N VAL A 69 -0.27 -9.31 9.24
CA VAL A 69 -0.81 -10.56 8.71
C VAL A 69 -1.50 -11.31 9.83
N VAL A 70 -2.81 -11.14 9.95
CA VAL A 70 -3.60 -11.65 11.07
C VAL A 70 -4.49 -12.81 10.67
N GLY A 71 -4.62 -13.81 11.55
CA GLY A 71 -5.47 -14.96 11.35
C GLY A 71 -6.90 -14.72 11.87
N ILE A 72 -7.88 -15.24 11.15
CA ILE A 72 -9.29 -15.26 11.55
C ILE A 72 -9.82 -16.67 11.29
N THR A 73 -10.32 -17.31 12.32
CA THR A 73 -10.93 -18.63 12.21
C THR A 73 -12.43 -18.49 11.99
N LEU A 74 -12.90 -18.97 10.85
CA LEU A 74 -14.32 -19.09 10.53
C LEU A 74 -14.91 -20.35 11.17
N PRO A 75 -16.24 -20.44 11.34
CA PRO A 75 -16.88 -21.71 11.66
C PRO A 75 -16.44 -22.80 10.66
N ALA A 76 -16.16 -24.00 11.17
CA ALA A 76 -15.71 -25.10 10.32
C ALA A 76 -16.69 -25.41 9.17
N GLY A 77 -16.18 -25.55 7.96
CA GLY A 77 -17.00 -25.79 6.77
C GLY A 77 -17.66 -24.53 6.18
N SER A 78 -17.21 -23.33 6.57
CA SER A 78 -17.72 -22.08 6.03
C SER A 78 -17.58 -22.01 4.52
N GLY A 79 -18.62 -21.54 3.85
CA GLY A 79 -18.62 -21.26 2.42
C GLY A 79 -18.18 -19.84 2.09
N GLN A 80 -18.18 -19.51 0.80
CA GLN A 80 -17.79 -18.21 0.28
C GLN A 80 -18.63 -17.06 0.86
N ALA A 81 -19.95 -17.25 1.06
CA ALA A 81 -20.83 -16.22 1.57
C ALA A 81 -20.44 -15.77 3.00
N GLU A 82 -20.01 -16.70 3.87
CA GLU A 82 -19.52 -16.35 5.20
C GLU A 82 -18.19 -15.60 5.13
N LEU A 83 -17.28 -16.04 4.25
CA LEU A 83 -16.01 -15.35 4.01
C LEU A 83 -16.26 -13.92 3.53
N GLU A 84 -17.12 -13.70 2.54
CA GLU A 84 -17.48 -12.38 2.03
C GLU A 84 -18.14 -11.50 3.08
N ARG A 85 -19.00 -12.10 3.92
CA ARG A 85 -19.61 -11.40 5.05
C ARG A 85 -18.55 -10.87 6.03
N GLN A 86 -17.56 -11.68 6.37
CA GLN A 86 -16.44 -11.26 7.24
C GLN A 86 -15.61 -10.16 6.62
N VAL A 87 -15.30 -10.26 5.32
CA VAL A 87 -14.60 -9.20 4.58
C VAL A 87 -15.39 -7.89 4.61
N GLY A 88 -16.71 -7.96 4.44
CA GLY A 88 -17.59 -6.79 4.54
C GLY A 88 -17.54 -6.07 5.89
N LEU A 89 -17.31 -6.82 6.99
CA LEU A 89 -17.14 -6.25 8.33
C LEU A 89 -15.74 -5.63 8.53
N LEU A 90 -14.71 -6.18 7.87
CA LEU A 90 -13.33 -5.73 8.02
C LEU A 90 -13.01 -4.53 7.12
N HIS A 91 -13.60 -4.48 5.92
CA HIS A 91 -13.27 -3.45 4.94
C HIS A 91 -13.42 -2.00 5.45
N PRO A 92 -14.48 -1.63 6.20
CA PRO A 92 -14.64 -0.28 6.73
C PRO A 92 -13.74 0.02 7.94
N VAL A 93 -13.08 -0.98 8.53
CA VAL A 93 -12.20 -0.79 9.69
C VAL A 93 -10.95 -0.01 9.26
N LEU A 94 -10.72 1.12 9.91
CA LEU A 94 -9.59 1.99 9.55
C LEU A 94 -8.25 1.34 9.87
N LEU A 95 -7.32 1.46 8.93
CA LEU A 95 -5.92 1.08 9.16
C LEU A 95 -5.24 2.06 10.13
N ASP A 96 -4.40 1.53 11.00
CA ASP A 96 -3.58 2.32 11.93
C ASP A 96 -2.56 3.16 11.15
N ARG A 97 -2.71 4.48 11.22
CA ARG A 97 -1.85 5.43 10.49
C ARG A 97 -0.48 5.64 11.12
N SER A 98 -0.21 5.07 12.28
CA SER A 98 1.12 5.07 12.89
C SER A 98 2.04 3.98 12.30
N ARG A 99 1.47 3.08 11.49
CA ARG A 99 2.11 1.92 10.87
C ARG A 99 2.04 2.00 9.34
N PRO A 100 2.73 1.13 8.58
CA PRO A 100 2.49 0.93 7.16
C PRO A 100 1.01 0.68 6.87
N LEU A 101 0.47 1.31 5.82
CA LEU A 101 -0.97 1.40 5.59
C LEU A 101 -1.52 0.19 4.81
N TRP A 102 -1.33 -0.99 5.37
CA TRP A 102 -1.86 -2.25 4.83
C TRP A 102 -2.13 -3.27 5.92
N LYS A 103 -3.01 -4.23 5.64
CA LYS A 103 -3.29 -5.38 6.49
C LYS A 103 -3.80 -6.54 5.65
N PHE A 104 -3.32 -7.75 5.94
CA PHE A 104 -3.78 -8.98 5.33
C PHE A 104 -4.47 -9.83 6.39
N HIS A 105 -5.68 -10.26 6.07
CA HIS A 105 -6.49 -11.12 6.92
C HIS A 105 -6.51 -12.51 6.31
N VAL A 106 -5.97 -13.49 7.02
CA VAL A 106 -5.90 -14.89 6.60
C VAL A 106 -7.00 -15.65 7.29
N PHE A 107 -7.87 -16.29 6.52
CA PHE A 107 -9.02 -17.03 7.03
C PHE A 107 -8.78 -18.53 6.92
N ASP A 108 -9.02 -19.24 8.00
CA ASP A 108 -9.17 -20.69 8.04
C ASP A 108 -10.63 -21.09 8.31
N GLY A 109 -10.92 -22.40 8.32
CA GLY A 109 -12.28 -22.91 8.57
C GLY A 109 -13.15 -23.01 7.33
N LEU A 110 -12.63 -22.67 6.14
CA LEU A 110 -13.38 -22.85 4.89
C LEU A 110 -13.64 -24.35 4.61
N ALA A 111 -14.75 -24.63 3.93
CA ALA A 111 -15.03 -25.96 3.41
C ALA A 111 -13.93 -26.42 2.45
N ASP A 112 -13.50 -27.67 2.57
CA ASP A 112 -12.53 -28.28 1.68
C ASP A 112 -13.04 -28.28 0.22
N GLY A 113 -12.14 -28.27 -0.73
CA GLY A 113 -12.44 -28.42 -2.14
C GLY A 113 -12.99 -29.80 -2.49
N PRO A 114 -13.56 -29.96 -3.70
CA PRO A 114 -14.16 -31.23 -4.14
C PRO A 114 -13.18 -32.42 -4.16
N ASP A 115 -11.90 -32.14 -4.33
CA ASP A 115 -10.80 -33.10 -4.34
C ASP A 115 -10.14 -33.29 -2.96
N GLY A 116 -10.73 -32.72 -1.91
CA GLY A 116 -10.18 -32.73 -0.56
C GLY A 116 -9.04 -31.71 -0.34
N SER A 117 -8.81 -30.80 -1.29
CA SER A 117 -7.87 -29.68 -1.13
C SER A 117 -8.28 -28.81 0.05
N LYS A 118 -7.30 -28.33 0.82
CA LYS A 118 -7.53 -27.41 1.92
C LYS A 118 -7.70 -26.00 1.39
N ARG A 119 -8.76 -25.29 1.82
CA ARG A 119 -9.05 -23.93 1.40
C ARG A 119 -8.76 -22.92 2.49
N PHE A 120 -8.11 -21.85 2.12
CA PHE A 120 -7.83 -20.70 2.96
C PHE A 120 -8.21 -19.41 2.23
N GLY A 121 -8.79 -18.46 2.96
CA GLY A 121 -9.05 -17.13 2.44
C GLY A 121 -7.90 -16.18 2.77
N MET A 122 -7.66 -15.19 1.92
CA MET A 122 -6.82 -14.03 2.25
C MET A 122 -7.48 -12.77 1.71
N TYR A 123 -7.83 -11.88 2.62
CA TYR A 123 -8.28 -10.54 2.27
C TYR A 123 -7.13 -9.55 2.46
N THR A 124 -6.74 -8.90 1.38
CA THR A 124 -5.73 -7.85 1.38
C THR A 124 -6.41 -6.49 1.50
N GLN A 125 -6.03 -5.68 2.48
CA GLN A 125 -6.53 -4.34 2.71
C GLN A 125 -5.36 -3.36 2.62
N LEU A 126 -5.47 -2.38 1.73
CA LEU A 126 -4.45 -1.38 1.45
C LEU A 126 -5.10 0.00 1.46
N HIS A 127 -4.41 1.01 1.97
CA HIS A 127 -4.89 2.38 1.84
C HIS A 127 -4.50 2.92 0.45
N HIS A 128 -5.45 3.53 -0.24
CA HIS A 128 -5.25 4.02 -1.62
C HIS A 128 -4.10 5.04 -1.76
N ALA A 129 -3.74 5.75 -0.68
CA ALA A 129 -2.59 6.65 -0.71
C ALA A 129 -1.24 5.92 -0.80
N ALA A 130 -1.17 4.62 -0.43
CA ALA A 130 0.05 3.82 -0.50
C ALA A 130 0.23 3.12 -1.85
N VAL A 131 -0.88 2.85 -2.55
CA VAL A 131 -0.89 2.13 -3.84
C VAL A 131 -1.97 2.68 -4.75
N ASP A 132 -1.60 3.08 -5.96
CA ASP A 132 -2.53 3.31 -7.06
C ASP A 132 -2.85 2.00 -7.80
N GLY A 133 -3.71 2.06 -8.82
CA GLY A 133 -4.14 0.86 -9.54
C GLY A 133 -3.00 0.07 -10.18
N GLN A 134 -1.99 0.73 -10.76
CA GLN A 134 -0.83 0.07 -11.36
C GLN A 134 0.10 -0.49 -10.29
N ALA A 135 0.33 0.27 -9.21
CA ALA A 135 1.12 -0.19 -8.08
C ALA A 135 0.47 -1.38 -7.36
N ALA A 136 -0.88 -1.46 -7.29
CA ALA A 136 -1.58 -2.60 -6.72
C ALA A 136 -1.36 -3.89 -7.53
N VAL A 137 -1.37 -3.81 -8.86
CA VAL A 137 -1.05 -4.94 -9.74
C VAL A 137 0.41 -5.36 -9.57
N ALA A 138 1.34 -4.41 -9.59
CA ALA A 138 2.76 -4.68 -9.38
C ALA A 138 3.03 -5.31 -8.00
N LEU A 139 2.30 -4.86 -6.97
CA LEU A 139 2.36 -5.43 -5.62
C LEU A 139 1.83 -6.88 -5.61
N GLY A 140 0.72 -7.16 -6.30
CA GLY A 140 0.22 -8.52 -6.48
C GLY A 140 1.30 -9.44 -7.08
N HIS A 141 1.96 -9.00 -8.14
CA HIS A 141 3.07 -9.74 -8.76
C HIS A 141 4.32 -9.83 -7.88
N ALA A 142 4.56 -8.88 -6.99
CA ALA A 142 5.67 -8.95 -6.04
C ALA A 142 5.42 -10.00 -4.96
N ILE A 143 4.18 -10.10 -4.47
CA ILE A 143 3.79 -10.98 -3.36
C ILE A 143 3.43 -12.38 -3.84
N LEU A 144 2.64 -12.50 -4.91
CA LEU A 144 2.13 -13.78 -5.41
C LEU A 144 2.99 -14.28 -6.58
N ASP A 145 3.18 -15.59 -6.64
CA ASP A 145 3.81 -16.25 -7.78
C ASP A 145 2.78 -16.77 -8.78
N LEU A 146 3.12 -16.72 -10.04
CA LEU A 146 2.31 -17.29 -11.13
C LEU A 146 2.53 -18.79 -11.31
N SER A 147 3.46 -19.38 -10.56
CA SER A 147 3.78 -20.81 -10.61
C SER A 147 3.96 -21.39 -9.21
N ALA A 148 3.65 -22.67 -9.06
CA ALA A 148 3.78 -23.41 -7.81
C ALA A 148 5.25 -23.58 -7.34
N ALA A 149 6.21 -23.48 -8.25
CA ALA A 149 7.64 -23.59 -7.92
C ALA A 149 8.16 -22.42 -7.06
N GLY A 150 7.40 -21.30 -7.03
CA GLY A 150 7.85 -20.11 -6.35
C GLY A 150 9.00 -19.42 -7.09
N ARG A 151 9.26 -18.17 -6.69
CA ARG A 151 10.36 -17.37 -7.23
C ARG A 151 11.41 -17.17 -6.13
N GLU A 152 12.67 -17.41 -6.47
CA GLU A 152 13.76 -17.03 -5.58
C GLU A 152 13.84 -15.50 -5.46
N VAL A 153 13.96 -15.01 -4.24
CA VAL A 153 14.07 -13.60 -3.93
C VAL A 153 15.46 -13.32 -3.39
N ASP A 154 16.20 -12.48 -4.11
CA ASP A 154 17.51 -12.00 -3.65
C ASP A 154 17.33 -11.08 -2.44
N GLN A 155 17.67 -11.61 -1.26
CA GLN A 155 17.60 -10.88 0.02
C GLN A 155 18.65 -9.76 0.14
N GLN A 156 19.66 -9.73 -0.72
CA GLN A 156 20.72 -8.71 -0.67
C GLN A 156 20.28 -7.36 -1.26
N ARG A 157 19.13 -7.29 -1.94
CA ARG A 157 18.52 -6.05 -2.42
C ARG A 157 17.95 -5.15 -1.30
N HIS A 158 18.42 -5.27 -0.08
CA HIS A 158 18.06 -4.35 0.99
C HIS A 158 18.61 -2.95 0.65
N GLY A 159 17.79 -2.13 0.02
CA GLY A 159 18.02 -0.69 0.04
C GLY A 159 18.17 -0.26 1.51
N LYS A 160 19.19 0.51 1.82
CA LYS A 160 19.42 1.02 3.19
C LYS A 160 18.12 1.63 3.68
N VAL A 161 17.55 1.08 4.76
CA VAL A 161 16.43 1.68 5.48
C VAL A 161 16.82 3.12 5.77
N ARG A 162 16.11 4.07 5.19
CA ARG A 162 16.35 5.49 5.49
C ARG A 162 16.04 5.68 6.97
N ARG A 163 17.05 6.11 7.71
CA ARG A 163 17.02 6.39 9.15
C ARG A 163 15.78 7.21 9.49
N GLU A 164 15.16 6.90 10.62
CA GLU A 164 14.07 7.73 11.16
C GLU A 164 14.47 9.21 11.13
N LEU A 165 13.65 10.02 10.48
CA LEU A 165 13.88 11.46 10.44
C LEU A 165 13.69 12.00 11.85
N GLY A 166 14.75 12.49 12.46
CA GLY A 166 14.67 13.20 13.72
C GLY A 166 13.83 14.47 13.59
N LEU A 167 13.26 14.95 14.70
CA LEU A 167 12.47 16.18 14.72
C LEU A 167 13.23 17.37 14.09
N THR A 168 14.54 17.44 14.30
CA THR A 168 15.43 18.46 13.72
C THR A 168 15.52 18.34 12.20
N ASP A 169 15.56 17.14 11.66
CA ASP A 169 15.62 16.90 10.21
C ASP A 169 14.28 17.23 9.55
N MET A 170 13.17 16.91 10.22
CA MET A 170 11.82 17.27 9.79
C MET A 170 11.63 18.79 9.76
N LEU A 171 12.05 19.51 10.81
CA LEU A 171 11.97 20.97 10.88
C LEU A 171 12.88 21.62 9.84
N ARG A 172 14.11 21.12 9.65
CA ARG A 172 15.03 21.62 8.62
C ARG A 172 14.48 21.40 7.21
N GLY A 173 13.85 20.24 6.95
CA GLY A 173 13.18 19.95 5.69
C GLY A 173 11.99 20.88 5.43
N ALA A 174 11.15 21.13 6.45
CA ALA A 174 10.02 22.05 6.35
C ALA A 174 10.46 23.50 6.06
N LEU A 175 11.48 23.98 6.77
CA LEU A 175 12.07 25.31 6.55
C LEU A 175 12.75 25.41 5.18
N GLY A 176 13.39 24.35 4.71
CA GLY A 176 13.98 24.28 3.36
C GLY A 176 12.93 24.37 2.26
N MET A 177 11.81 23.64 2.40
CA MET A 177 10.70 23.71 1.45
C MET A 177 9.99 25.07 1.45
N MET A 178 9.84 25.72 2.62
CA MET A 178 9.30 27.09 2.69
C MET A 178 10.17 28.08 1.93
N LYS A 179 11.51 27.95 2.00
CA LYS A 179 12.44 28.79 1.21
C LYS A 179 12.34 28.49 -0.28
N LEU A 180 12.25 27.24 -0.69
CA LEU A 180 12.10 26.84 -2.09
C LEU A 180 10.75 27.27 -2.67
N SER A 181 9.64 27.14 -1.93
CA SER A 181 8.33 27.60 -2.41
C SER A 181 8.26 29.12 -2.60
N HIS A 182 9.01 29.90 -1.82
CA HIS A 182 9.10 31.35 -2.03
C HIS A 182 9.97 31.73 -3.22
N ILE A 183 11.05 30.96 -3.49
CA ILE A 183 11.92 31.19 -4.65
C ILE A 183 11.22 30.72 -5.92
N ASP A 184 10.54 29.58 -5.91
CA ASP A 184 9.80 29.07 -7.06
C ASP A 184 8.61 29.94 -7.42
N LEU A 185 7.92 30.54 -6.44
CA LEU A 185 6.84 31.50 -6.70
C LEU A 185 7.35 32.76 -7.40
N LEU A 186 8.58 33.20 -7.08
CA LEU A 186 9.21 34.36 -7.71
C LEU A 186 9.83 34.06 -9.07
N VAL A 187 10.38 32.85 -9.26
CA VAL A 187 11.13 32.48 -10.47
C VAL A 187 10.26 31.74 -11.50
N VAL A 188 9.33 30.87 -11.04
CA VAL A 188 8.44 30.11 -11.93
C VAL A 188 7.13 30.85 -12.21
N GLY A 189 6.66 31.68 -11.31
CA GLY A 189 5.46 32.51 -11.53
C GLY A 189 5.62 33.51 -12.70
N LEU A 190 6.78 34.09 -12.87
CA LEU A 190 7.04 35.03 -13.97
C LEU A 190 7.06 34.35 -15.37
N PRO A 191 7.77 33.26 -15.60
CA PRO A 191 7.78 32.63 -16.93
C PRO A 191 6.46 31.94 -17.26
N VAL A 192 5.73 31.34 -16.29
CA VAL A 192 4.43 30.70 -16.54
C VAL A 192 3.36 31.77 -16.84
N ALA A 193 3.35 32.88 -16.13
CA ALA A 193 2.46 34.00 -16.44
C ALA A 193 2.78 34.60 -17.82
N LEU A 194 4.07 34.73 -18.18
CA LEU A 194 4.49 35.19 -19.50
C LEU A 194 4.12 34.22 -20.62
N PHE A 195 4.16 32.91 -20.34
CA PHE A 195 3.78 31.87 -21.29
C PHE A 195 2.25 31.80 -21.49
N ALA A 196 1.47 31.98 -20.42
CA ALA A 196 0.02 32.06 -20.49
C ALA A 196 -0.46 33.32 -21.26
N VAL A 197 0.18 34.46 -21.03
CA VAL A 197 -0.08 35.71 -21.78
C VAL A 197 0.30 35.56 -23.24
N LYS A 198 1.45 34.92 -23.58
CA LYS A 198 1.84 34.65 -24.98
C LYS A 198 0.86 33.68 -25.65
N LYS A 199 0.39 32.66 -24.95
CA LYS A 199 -0.58 31.70 -25.51
C LYS A 199 -1.94 32.37 -25.76
N ALA A 200 -2.44 33.17 -24.81
CA ALA A 200 -3.70 33.91 -24.98
C ALA A 200 -3.60 34.96 -26.10
N ALA A 201 -2.46 35.66 -26.23
CA ALA A 201 -2.25 36.61 -27.33
C ALA A 201 -2.16 35.90 -28.70
N LEU A 202 -1.59 34.69 -28.75
CA LEU A 202 -1.52 33.90 -29.97
C LEU A 202 -2.89 33.37 -30.39
N GLU A 203 -3.71 32.93 -29.43
CA GLU A 203 -5.09 32.47 -29.67
C GLU A 203 -5.99 33.62 -30.13
N MET A 204 -5.87 34.81 -29.55
CA MET A 204 -6.60 36.00 -30.01
C MET A 204 -6.16 36.46 -31.40
N ALA A 205 -4.88 36.35 -31.75
CA ALA A 205 -4.37 36.64 -33.08
C ALA A 205 -4.85 35.64 -34.14
N MET A 206 -5.10 34.38 -33.75
CA MET A 206 -5.59 33.34 -34.65
C MET A 206 -7.14 33.37 -34.85
N THR A 207 -7.87 33.86 -33.83
CA THR A 207 -9.35 33.99 -33.94
C THR A 207 -9.81 35.32 -34.52
N GLY A 208 -8.93 36.29 -34.71
CA GLY A 208 -9.24 37.62 -35.31
C GLY A 208 -9.13 37.71 -36.84
N LYS A 209 -9.11 36.57 -37.54
CA LYS A 209 -9.22 36.52 -38.99
C LYS A 209 -10.51 35.83 -39.42
N HIS A 210 -11.60 36.57 -39.32
CA HIS A 210 -12.80 36.41 -40.16
C HIS A 210 -13.44 37.76 -40.31
#